data_d4a87a55dc28d25dc72eb860774858e6
#
_entry.id   d4a87a55dc28d25dc72eb860774858e6
#
_cell.length_a   1.000
_cell.length_b   1.000
_cell.length_c   1.000
_cell.angle_alpha   90.00
_cell.angle_beta   90.00
_cell.angle_gamma   90.00
#
_symmetry.space_group_name_H-M   'P 1'
#
loop_
_entity.id
_entity.type
_entity.pdbx_description
1 polymer ?
#
loop_
_entity_poly.entity_id
_entity_poly.type
_entity_poly.pdbx_seq_one_letter_code
_entity_poly.pdbx_strand_id
1 'polypeptide(L)'
;MKYFYLLFGLIPALLAGNPAFAQISIDEVDAKEDKVTFQDKLKSTSVDVDYFSLARYKAERAAIRKERNYLEFSGGIQGSLTSYNAPWISVSGGDNSIALTAVFGLRHLFTKNLFTLETKFNAKLGYNRMKVETTQKDDEGNEYTDSEGIWFKNQDEFVISVAPSFKMSDNWSYGSILNFRSQFVNGYKSRTEQKEEHLKSKFMTPGYLDISLGITYKSPKAKFPIVVNISPIALNATFAENELIRKTNGFNYGIEDPDKTSKYEGGSSIQLDFDRTFGKTGFLRYRTTLYSFYGWITDIGQKNKISDYSEYRIAYDDWVEKGSDIKTKPRLPIHPIVRWENTIDIKATKYLSTSLSFQLYYNRAQNLDVQTRTLLSVGLTYTFKNKEKPQK
;
A
#
# COMPACT_ATOMS: atom_id res chain seq x y z
N MET A 1 22.72 -2.91 4.35
CA MET A 1 22.39 -3.70 3.14
C MET A 1 22.22 -5.20 3.37
N LYS A 2 23.05 -5.91 4.17
CA LYS A 2 22.93 -7.38 4.35
C LYS A 2 21.61 -7.88 4.97
N TYR A 3 20.95 -7.07 5.80
CA TYR A 3 19.70 -7.47 6.49
C TYR A 3 18.43 -7.15 5.71
N PHE A 4 18.50 -6.30 4.69
CA PHE A 4 17.36 -5.90 3.87
C PHE A 4 16.93 -6.99 2.88
N TYR A 5 17.89 -7.76 2.37
CA TYR A 5 17.61 -8.92 1.51
C TYR A 5 16.87 -10.05 2.25
N LEU A 6 16.99 -10.12 3.58
CA LEU A 6 16.26 -11.09 4.40
C LEU A 6 14.76 -10.80 4.49
N LEU A 7 14.37 -9.54 4.51
CA LEU A 7 12.95 -9.15 4.56
C LEU A 7 12.26 -9.34 3.20
N PHE A 8 12.95 -9.01 2.10
CA PHE A 8 12.43 -9.22 0.74
C PHE A 8 12.49 -10.68 0.29
N GLY A 9 13.41 -11.47 0.80
CA GLY A 9 13.50 -12.90 0.54
C GLY A 9 12.40 -13.73 1.21
N LEU A 10 11.84 -13.25 2.31
CA LEU A 10 10.76 -13.94 3.03
C LEU A 10 9.38 -13.78 2.36
N ILE A 11 9.14 -12.70 1.64
CA ILE A 11 7.84 -12.46 0.97
C ILE A 11 7.59 -13.42 -0.20
N PRO A 12 8.53 -13.69 -1.11
CA PRO A 12 8.35 -14.71 -2.14
C PRO A 12 8.28 -16.14 -1.59
N ALA A 13 9.00 -16.43 -0.49
CA ALA A 13 8.95 -17.75 0.16
C ALA A 13 7.61 -18.03 0.86
N LEU A 14 6.91 -16.98 1.32
CA LEU A 14 5.56 -17.08 1.86
C LEU A 14 4.49 -17.17 0.75
N LEU A 15 4.76 -16.63 -0.44
CA LEU A 15 3.87 -16.66 -1.60
C LEU A 15 4.06 -17.90 -2.46
N ALA A 16 5.30 -18.40 -2.60
CA ALA A 16 5.59 -19.71 -3.11
C ALA A 16 5.37 -20.68 -1.96
N GLY A 17 4.14 -21.18 -1.81
CA GLY A 17 3.89 -22.31 -0.93
C GLY A 17 4.86 -23.42 -1.34
N ASN A 18 5.99 -23.48 -0.63
CA ASN A 18 7.06 -24.42 -0.90
C ASN A 18 6.48 -25.83 -0.89
N PRO A 19 6.46 -26.60 -1.98
CA PRO A 19 6.09 -28.00 -1.96
C PRO A 19 7.18 -28.87 -1.31
N ALA A 20 8.24 -28.26 -0.73
CA ALA A 20 9.43 -28.96 -0.27
C ALA A 20 9.27 -29.71 1.07
N PHE A 21 8.13 -29.66 1.74
CA PHE A 21 7.86 -30.47 2.92
C PHE A 21 6.75 -31.49 2.69
N ALA A 22 6.88 -32.35 1.74
CA ALA A 22 6.27 -33.68 1.56
C ALA A 22 6.40 -34.15 0.11
N GLN A 23 7.54 -34.01 -0.51
CA GLN A 23 7.90 -34.92 -1.59
C GLN A 23 8.45 -36.20 -0.97
N ILE A 24 7.55 -37.06 -0.56
CA ILE A 24 7.81 -38.50 -0.72
C ILE A 24 7.77 -38.66 -2.25
N SER A 25 8.95 -38.82 -2.85
CA SER A 25 9.09 -39.16 -4.25
C SER A 25 8.35 -40.47 -4.48
N ILE A 26 7.16 -40.39 -5.09
CA ILE A 26 6.38 -41.55 -5.54
C ILE A 26 6.80 -41.89 -6.98
N ASP A 27 7.92 -41.39 -7.44
CA ASP A 27 8.45 -41.67 -8.79
C ASP A 27 9.06 -43.05 -8.94
N GLU A 28 9.08 -43.88 -7.87
CA GLU A 28 9.65 -45.21 -7.86
C GLU A 28 8.64 -46.36 -7.67
N VAL A 29 7.35 -46.10 -7.85
CA VAL A 29 6.39 -47.21 -7.98
C VAL A 29 5.96 -47.28 -9.45
N ASP A 30 6.85 -47.78 -10.28
CA ASP A 30 6.47 -48.43 -11.53
C ASP A 30 5.54 -49.60 -11.20
N ALA A 31 4.26 -49.37 -11.26
CA ALA A 31 3.28 -50.44 -11.23
C ALA A 31 3.48 -51.27 -12.52
N LYS A 32 4.29 -52.32 -12.42
CA LYS A 32 4.22 -53.40 -13.40
C LYS A 32 2.77 -53.86 -13.46
N GLU A 33 2.15 -53.71 -14.62
CA GLU A 33 0.89 -54.35 -14.95
C GLU A 33 1.10 -55.88 -14.96
N ASP A 34 1.06 -56.48 -13.82
CA ASP A 34 0.86 -57.94 -13.77
C ASP A 34 -0.60 -58.18 -14.08
N LYS A 35 -0.85 -58.68 -15.29
CA LYS A 35 -2.13 -59.25 -15.67
C LYS A 35 -2.39 -60.48 -14.82
N VAL A 36 -3.00 -60.30 -13.68
CA VAL A 36 -3.53 -61.38 -12.87
C VAL A 36 -4.93 -61.69 -13.42
N THR A 37 -5.02 -62.77 -14.25
CA THR A 37 -6.26 -63.36 -14.64
C THR A 37 -6.78 -64.19 -13.45
N PHE A 38 -7.66 -63.62 -12.66
CA PHE A 38 -8.43 -64.39 -11.68
C PHE A 38 -9.60 -65.11 -12.39
N GLN A 39 -9.43 -66.38 -12.69
CA GLN A 39 -10.54 -67.28 -12.88
C GLN A 39 -10.88 -67.88 -11.53
N ASP A 40 -11.84 -67.32 -10.81
CA ASP A 40 -12.69 -68.05 -9.89
C ASP A 40 -13.93 -67.27 -9.50
N LYS A 41 -15.05 -67.95 -9.56
CA LYS A 41 -16.38 -67.50 -9.19
C LYS A 41 -16.49 -67.39 -7.66
N LEU A 42 -15.94 -66.37 -7.06
CA LEU A 42 -16.29 -65.98 -5.70
C LEU A 42 -17.39 -64.91 -5.82
N LYS A 43 -18.55 -65.15 -5.19
CA LYS A 43 -19.57 -64.15 -5.00
C LYS A 43 -18.93 -62.91 -4.44
N SER A 44 -18.82 -61.89 -5.23
CA SER A 44 -18.30 -60.62 -4.81
C SER A 44 -19.27 -60.00 -3.81
N THR A 45 -19.01 -60.15 -2.54
CA THR A 45 -19.33 -59.10 -1.60
C THR A 45 -18.46 -57.92 -2.07
N SER A 46 -19.09 -56.95 -2.65
CA SER A 46 -18.40 -55.70 -3.03
C SER A 46 -17.91 -55.05 -1.73
N VAL A 47 -16.71 -55.41 -1.32
CA VAL A 47 -15.93 -54.57 -0.43
C VAL A 47 -15.54 -53.40 -1.31
N ASP A 48 -16.12 -52.28 -1.05
CA ASP A 48 -15.73 -51.03 -1.68
C ASP A 48 -14.31 -50.70 -1.17
N VAL A 49 -13.31 -51.34 -1.78
CA VAL A 49 -11.89 -51.03 -1.52
C VAL A 49 -11.65 -49.70 -2.21
N ASP A 50 -11.60 -48.68 -1.43
CA ASP A 50 -11.28 -47.32 -1.89
C ASP A 50 -9.83 -47.31 -2.39
N TYR A 51 -9.61 -47.77 -3.63
CA TYR A 51 -8.32 -47.74 -4.27
C TYR A 51 -7.78 -46.33 -4.28
N PHE A 52 -6.59 -46.12 -3.70
CA PHE A 52 -5.89 -44.87 -3.78
C PHE A 52 -5.66 -44.51 -5.25
N SER A 53 -6.43 -43.58 -5.76
CA SER A 53 -6.28 -43.02 -7.12
C SER A 53 -5.45 -41.74 -7.01
N LEU A 54 -4.25 -41.76 -7.62
CA LEU A 54 -3.40 -40.58 -7.69
C LEU A 54 -4.12 -39.38 -8.33
N ALA A 55 -4.97 -39.64 -9.33
CA ALA A 55 -5.80 -38.62 -9.96
C ALA A 55 -6.82 -38.02 -8.99
N ARG A 56 -7.53 -38.87 -8.22
CA ARG A 56 -8.47 -38.43 -7.18
C ARG A 56 -7.77 -37.63 -6.09
N TYR A 57 -6.64 -38.12 -5.60
CA TYR A 57 -5.81 -37.40 -4.62
C TYR A 57 -5.34 -36.03 -5.12
N LYS A 58 -4.84 -35.95 -6.36
CA LYS A 58 -4.46 -34.67 -6.99
C LYS A 58 -5.66 -33.73 -7.12
N ALA A 59 -6.82 -34.24 -7.52
CA ALA A 59 -8.05 -33.45 -7.63
C ALA A 59 -8.53 -32.94 -6.28
N GLU A 60 -8.55 -33.77 -5.25
CA GLU A 60 -8.93 -33.37 -3.88
C GLU A 60 -7.96 -32.32 -3.32
N ARG A 61 -6.66 -32.50 -3.49
CA ARG A 61 -5.67 -31.47 -3.10
C ARG A 61 -5.85 -30.16 -3.86
N ALA A 62 -6.17 -30.21 -5.15
CA ALA A 62 -6.44 -29.03 -5.94
C ALA A 62 -7.72 -28.32 -5.46
N ALA A 63 -8.77 -29.09 -5.14
CA ALA A 63 -10.01 -28.56 -4.58
C ALA A 63 -9.78 -27.87 -3.21
N ILE A 64 -9.07 -28.53 -2.31
CA ILE A 64 -8.70 -27.96 -1.00
C ILE A 64 -7.84 -26.71 -1.16
N ARG A 65 -6.88 -26.70 -2.10
CA ARG A 65 -6.07 -25.53 -2.39
C ARG A 65 -6.94 -24.38 -2.90
N LYS A 66 -7.86 -24.65 -3.83
CA LYS A 66 -8.81 -23.67 -4.36
C LYS A 66 -9.75 -23.16 -3.27
N GLU A 67 -10.20 -24.02 -2.37
CA GLU A 67 -11.06 -23.62 -1.26
C GLU A 67 -10.34 -22.70 -0.27
N ARG A 68 -9.09 -22.99 0.09
CA ARG A 68 -8.31 -22.24 1.07
C ARG A 68 -7.79 -20.92 0.55
N ASN A 69 -7.63 -20.76 -0.76
CA ASN A 69 -7.03 -19.58 -1.36
C ASN A 69 -8.07 -18.77 -2.13
N TYR A 70 -8.18 -17.49 -1.79
CA TYR A 70 -8.89 -16.49 -2.58
C TYR A 70 -7.87 -15.54 -3.18
N LEU A 71 -7.94 -15.34 -4.50
CA LEU A 71 -7.08 -14.43 -5.24
C LEU A 71 -7.95 -13.44 -6.02
N GLU A 72 -7.67 -12.16 -5.82
CA GLU A 72 -8.27 -11.05 -6.55
C GLU A 72 -7.16 -10.19 -7.14
N PHE A 73 -7.25 -9.94 -8.41
CA PHE A 73 -6.35 -9.11 -9.17
C PHE A 73 -7.14 -8.00 -9.84
N SER A 74 -6.65 -6.77 -9.77
CA SER A 74 -7.25 -5.64 -10.47
C SER A 74 -6.17 -4.81 -11.16
N GLY A 75 -6.45 -4.37 -12.37
CA GLY A 75 -5.59 -3.48 -13.13
C GLY A 75 -6.44 -2.47 -13.87
N GLY A 76 -5.95 -1.25 -14.00
CA GLY A 76 -6.69 -0.21 -14.68
C GLY A 76 -5.84 0.99 -15.06
N ILE A 77 -6.40 1.79 -15.94
CA ILE A 77 -5.84 3.08 -16.36
C ILE A 77 -6.91 4.14 -16.11
N GLN A 78 -6.53 5.18 -15.41
CA GLN A 78 -7.35 6.34 -15.12
C GLN A 78 -6.75 7.56 -15.80
N GLY A 79 -7.58 8.44 -16.31
CA GLY A 79 -7.11 9.62 -17.00
C GLY A 79 -8.03 10.81 -16.83
N SER A 80 -7.46 11.99 -17.07
CA SER A 80 -8.17 13.22 -17.30
C SER A 80 -7.51 13.97 -18.46
N LEU A 81 -8.32 14.63 -19.26
CA LEU A 81 -7.89 15.48 -20.35
C LEU A 81 -8.53 16.85 -20.18
N THR A 82 -7.71 17.88 -20.19
CA THR A 82 -8.16 19.27 -20.25
C THR A 82 -7.61 19.90 -21.51
N SER A 83 -8.48 20.47 -22.34
CA SER A 83 -8.09 21.11 -23.59
C SER A 83 -8.84 22.42 -23.76
N TYR A 84 -8.09 23.48 -24.00
CA TYR A 84 -8.60 24.82 -24.27
C TYR A 84 -8.07 25.30 -25.62
N ASN A 85 -8.86 26.10 -26.32
CA ASN A 85 -8.39 26.79 -27.51
C ASN A 85 -7.76 28.16 -27.15
N ALA A 86 -6.98 28.73 -28.06
CA ALA A 86 -6.28 29.97 -27.81
C ALA A 86 -7.21 31.14 -27.39
N PRO A 87 -8.42 31.34 -27.97
CA PRO A 87 -9.36 32.36 -27.49
C PRO A 87 -9.82 32.14 -26.05
N TRP A 88 -10.03 30.90 -25.61
CA TRP A 88 -10.38 30.62 -24.21
C TRP A 88 -9.24 30.95 -23.27
N ILE A 89 -8.01 30.53 -23.61
CA ILE A 89 -6.82 30.79 -22.79
C ILE A 89 -6.58 32.30 -22.62
N SER A 90 -6.77 33.06 -23.67
CA SER A 90 -6.57 34.51 -23.63
C SER A 90 -7.56 35.27 -22.75
N VAL A 91 -8.77 34.75 -22.57
CA VAL A 91 -9.84 35.42 -21.79
C VAL A 91 -9.92 34.87 -20.36
N SER A 92 -9.85 33.58 -20.21
CA SER A 92 -10.13 32.86 -18.94
C SER A 92 -8.91 32.21 -18.31
N GLY A 93 -7.80 32.15 -19.04
CA GLY A 93 -6.62 31.41 -18.64
C GLY A 93 -6.82 29.90 -18.74
N GLY A 94 -5.85 29.12 -18.22
CA GLY A 94 -5.85 27.66 -18.18
C GLY A 94 -4.84 27.04 -19.11
N ASP A 95 -4.42 25.80 -18.78
CA ASP A 95 -3.41 25.05 -19.52
C ASP A 95 -3.97 23.73 -20.04
N ASN A 96 -3.58 23.38 -21.26
CA ASN A 96 -3.87 22.05 -21.79
C ASN A 96 -3.07 21.00 -21.04
N SER A 97 -3.76 20.00 -20.48
CA SER A 97 -3.10 18.97 -19.71
C SER A 97 -3.71 17.60 -19.93
N ILE A 98 -2.87 16.59 -19.85
CA ILE A 98 -3.25 15.17 -19.85
C ILE A 98 -2.68 14.54 -18.59
N ALA A 99 -3.54 13.93 -17.78
CA ALA A 99 -3.12 13.11 -16.66
C ALA A 99 -3.45 11.65 -16.93
N LEU A 100 -2.48 10.77 -16.74
CA LEU A 100 -2.63 9.33 -16.86
C LEU A 100 -2.11 8.67 -15.58
N THR A 101 -2.90 7.73 -15.01
CA THR A 101 -2.52 6.97 -13.84
C THR A 101 -2.83 5.49 -14.07
N ALA A 102 -1.80 4.66 -14.00
CA ALA A 102 -1.95 3.22 -13.91
C ALA A 102 -2.20 2.81 -12.46
N VAL A 103 -3.18 1.93 -12.26
CA VAL A 103 -3.52 1.37 -10.95
C VAL A 103 -3.44 -0.15 -11.01
N PHE A 104 -2.91 -0.74 -9.96
CA PHE A 104 -2.75 -2.18 -9.82
C PHE A 104 -3.12 -2.61 -8.42
N GLY A 105 -3.83 -3.72 -8.28
CA GLY A 105 -4.19 -4.31 -7.01
C GLY A 105 -4.12 -5.83 -7.08
N LEU A 106 -3.48 -6.42 -6.08
CA LEU A 106 -3.45 -7.86 -5.84
C LEU A 106 -3.88 -8.11 -4.40
N ARG A 107 -4.79 -9.03 -4.21
CA ARG A 107 -5.23 -9.50 -2.91
C ARG A 107 -5.21 -11.01 -2.87
N HIS A 108 -4.48 -11.56 -1.94
CA HIS A 108 -4.46 -13.00 -1.64
C HIS A 108 -4.94 -13.22 -0.22
N LEU A 109 -5.91 -14.11 -0.07
CA LEU A 109 -6.42 -14.53 1.23
C LEU A 109 -6.25 -16.05 1.35
N PHE A 110 -5.42 -16.49 2.26
CA PHE A 110 -5.25 -17.87 2.64
C PHE A 110 -5.96 -18.14 3.96
N THR A 111 -6.78 -19.18 4.02
CA THR A 111 -7.49 -19.59 5.25
C THR A 111 -7.31 -21.08 5.49
N LYS A 112 -6.87 -21.42 6.68
CA LYS A 112 -6.75 -22.83 7.14
C LYS A 112 -7.14 -22.90 8.60
N ASN A 113 -8.25 -23.58 8.90
CA ASN A 113 -8.79 -23.71 10.25
C ASN A 113 -9.02 -22.31 10.88
N LEU A 114 -8.35 -22.03 11.99
CA LEU A 114 -8.42 -20.74 12.69
C LEU A 114 -7.44 -19.69 12.13
N PHE A 115 -6.49 -20.09 11.30
CA PHE A 115 -5.47 -19.22 10.74
C PHE A 115 -5.92 -18.58 9.43
N THR A 116 -5.70 -17.29 9.30
CA THR A 116 -5.93 -16.52 8.07
C THR A 116 -4.72 -15.63 7.80
N LEU A 117 -4.24 -15.65 6.57
CA LEU A 117 -3.20 -14.75 6.07
C LEU A 117 -3.78 -13.93 4.93
N GLU A 118 -3.90 -12.64 5.12
CA GLU A 118 -4.27 -11.71 4.06
C GLU A 118 -3.03 -10.96 3.58
N THR A 119 -2.76 -11.04 2.28
CA THR A 119 -1.69 -10.27 1.63
C THR A 119 -2.32 -9.37 0.57
N LYS A 120 -1.97 -8.08 0.60
CA LYS A 120 -2.40 -7.09 -0.38
C LYS A 120 -1.18 -6.39 -0.95
N PHE A 121 -1.22 -6.17 -2.25
CA PHE A 121 -0.31 -5.27 -2.94
C PHE A 121 -1.13 -4.28 -3.74
N ASN A 122 -0.93 -3.00 -3.52
CA ASN A 122 -1.57 -1.94 -4.27
C ASN A 122 -0.50 -1.01 -4.80
N ALA A 123 -0.62 -0.62 -6.06
CA ALA A 123 0.30 0.28 -6.71
C ALA A 123 -0.44 1.30 -7.57
N LYS A 124 0.09 2.52 -7.58
CA LYS A 124 -0.38 3.62 -8.41
C LYS A 124 0.82 4.36 -8.96
N LEU A 125 0.84 4.56 -10.27
CA LEU A 125 1.86 5.35 -10.95
C LEU A 125 1.17 6.27 -11.95
N GLY A 126 1.34 7.57 -11.78
CA GLY A 126 0.68 8.57 -12.61
C GLY A 126 1.61 9.69 -13.01
N TYR A 127 1.39 10.15 -14.23
CA TYR A 127 2.07 11.28 -14.84
C TYR A 127 1.08 12.29 -15.38
N ASN A 128 1.41 13.55 -15.25
CA ASN A 128 0.75 14.65 -15.95
C ASN A 128 1.67 15.18 -17.04
N ARG A 129 1.07 15.54 -18.17
CA ARG A 129 1.71 16.33 -19.22
C ARG A 129 1.01 17.67 -19.32
N MET A 130 1.75 18.76 -19.22
CA MET A 130 1.24 20.10 -19.44
C MET A 130 2.25 20.93 -20.24
N LYS A 131 1.77 21.97 -20.90
CA LYS A 131 2.64 22.96 -21.50
C LYS A 131 3.25 23.83 -20.40
N VAL A 132 4.53 24.07 -20.50
CA VAL A 132 5.25 25.01 -19.63
C VAL A 132 5.98 25.99 -20.55
N GLU A 133 5.82 27.25 -20.30
CA GLU A 133 6.55 28.31 -20.98
C GLU A 133 7.93 28.45 -20.32
N THR A 134 8.97 28.27 -21.08
CA THR A 134 10.36 28.44 -20.65
C THR A 134 10.96 29.60 -21.42
N THR A 135 11.50 30.57 -20.69
CA THR A 135 12.26 31.65 -21.32
C THR A 135 13.66 31.14 -21.64
N GLN A 136 13.99 31.05 -22.91
CA GLN A 136 15.32 30.70 -23.40
C GLN A 136 16.00 31.95 -23.98
N LYS A 137 17.34 31.93 -24.04
CA LYS A 137 18.15 32.95 -24.72
C LYS A 137 18.69 32.35 -26.01
N ASP A 138 18.55 33.08 -27.09
CA ASP A 138 19.22 32.73 -28.33
C ASP A 138 20.73 33.00 -28.27
N ASP A 139 21.45 32.60 -29.32
CA ASP A 139 22.90 32.82 -29.42
C ASP A 139 23.31 34.30 -29.45
N GLU A 140 22.34 35.20 -29.71
CA GLU A 140 22.54 36.64 -29.71
C GLU A 140 22.18 37.30 -28.36
N GLY A 141 21.68 36.49 -27.39
CA GLY A 141 21.32 36.91 -26.03
C GLY A 141 19.91 37.44 -25.87
N ASN A 142 19.07 37.38 -26.91
CA ASN A 142 17.66 37.81 -26.84
C ASN A 142 16.84 36.72 -26.14
N GLU A 143 15.94 37.15 -25.27
CA GLU A 143 15.02 36.25 -24.55
C GLU A 143 13.82 35.93 -25.44
N TYR A 144 13.56 34.66 -25.68
CA TYR A 144 12.33 34.21 -26.32
C TYR A 144 11.63 33.16 -25.44
N THR A 145 10.30 33.17 -25.51
CA THR A 145 9.49 32.21 -24.78
C THR A 145 9.18 31.03 -25.66
N ASP A 146 9.71 29.86 -25.28
CA ASP A 146 9.36 28.58 -25.90
C ASP A 146 8.37 27.82 -25.02
N SER A 147 7.43 27.12 -25.65
CA SER A 147 6.44 26.33 -24.92
C SER A 147 6.64 24.84 -25.16
N GLU A 148 7.14 24.13 -24.16
CA GLU A 148 7.38 22.71 -24.23
C GLU A 148 6.36 21.92 -23.42
N GLY A 149 5.98 20.74 -23.95
CA GLY A 149 5.12 19.81 -23.23
C GLY A 149 5.92 18.88 -22.33
N ILE A 150 5.89 19.12 -21.02
CA ILE A 150 6.70 18.39 -20.04
C ILE A 150 5.83 17.37 -19.29
N TRP A 151 6.39 16.16 -19.12
CA TRP A 151 5.84 15.12 -18.28
C TRP A 151 6.41 15.20 -16.87
N PHE A 152 5.54 15.22 -15.86
CA PHE A 152 5.96 15.18 -14.47
C PHE A 152 5.08 14.20 -13.66
N LYS A 153 5.71 13.59 -12.67
CA LYS A 153 5.07 12.63 -11.78
C LYS A 153 4.03 13.33 -10.89
N ASN A 154 2.79 12.81 -10.87
CA ASN A 154 1.74 13.30 -9.99
C ASN A 154 1.32 12.28 -8.93
N GLN A 155 1.45 10.99 -9.23
CA GLN A 155 1.18 9.89 -8.30
C GLN A 155 2.28 8.84 -8.41
N ASP A 156 2.72 8.35 -7.28
CA ASP A 156 3.67 7.25 -7.22
C ASP A 156 3.63 6.66 -5.81
N GLU A 157 3.00 5.54 -5.67
CA GLU A 157 2.88 4.86 -4.39
C GLU A 157 2.66 3.37 -4.61
N PHE A 158 3.35 2.57 -3.84
CA PHE A 158 2.95 1.19 -3.65
C PHE A 158 2.86 0.87 -2.16
N VAL A 159 1.93 -0.03 -1.85
CA VAL A 159 1.66 -0.51 -0.49
C VAL A 159 1.62 -2.02 -0.51
N ILE A 160 2.43 -2.64 0.33
CA ILE A 160 2.38 -4.08 0.64
C ILE A 160 1.82 -4.22 2.04
N SER A 161 0.75 -4.99 2.18
CA SER A 161 0.14 -5.30 3.47
C SER A 161 0.11 -6.79 3.68
N VAL A 162 0.60 -7.25 4.83
CA VAL A 162 0.58 -8.66 5.24
C VAL A 162 -0.05 -8.76 6.62
N ALA A 163 -1.15 -9.49 6.73
CA ALA A 163 -1.92 -9.58 7.96
C ALA A 163 -2.22 -11.04 8.35
N PRO A 164 -1.28 -11.73 9.02
CA PRO A 164 -1.57 -13.00 9.66
C PRO A 164 -2.47 -12.81 10.88
N SER A 165 -3.50 -13.65 11.00
CA SER A 165 -4.43 -13.60 12.12
C SER A 165 -4.95 -14.98 12.51
N PHE A 166 -5.28 -15.12 13.78
CA PHE A 166 -5.91 -16.30 14.34
C PHE A 166 -7.29 -15.95 14.89
N LYS A 167 -8.29 -16.73 14.50
CA LYS A 167 -9.67 -16.55 14.95
C LYS A 167 -9.79 -16.93 16.43
N MET A 168 -10.33 -16.03 17.25
CA MET A 168 -10.69 -16.28 18.66
C MET A 168 -12.18 -16.63 18.79
N SER A 169 -13.02 -15.87 18.09
CA SER A 169 -14.47 -16.07 18.02
C SER A 169 -14.97 -15.64 16.63
N ASP A 170 -16.28 -15.65 16.41
CA ASP A 170 -16.84 -15.29 15.10
C ASP A 170 -16.49 -13.84 14.68
N ASN A 171 -16.40 -12.96 15.66
CA ASN A 171 -16.18 -11.53 15.43
C ASN A 171 -14.77 -11.06 15.81
N TRP A 172 -14.01 -11.86 16.57
CA TRP A 172 -12.72 -11.47 17.13
C TRP A 172 -11.59 -12.35 16.62
N SER A 173 -10.49 -11.74 16.30
CA SER A 173 -9.23 -12.39 15.97
C SER A 173 -8.05 -11.63 16.58
N TYR A 174 -6.94 -12.29 16.80
CA TYR A 174 -5.67 -11.67 17.16
C TYR A 174 -4.64 -11.93 16.07
N GLY A 175 -3.65 -11.04 15.97
CA GLY A 175 -2.63 -11.18 14.94
C GLY A 175 -1.78 -9.93 14.80
N SER A 176 -1.11 -9.85 13.67
CA SER A 176 -0.31 -8.69 13.31
C SER A 176 -0.77 -8.10 11.98
N ILE A 177 -0.48 -6.82 11.78
CA ILE A 177 -0.59 -6.16 10.48
C ILE A 177 0.76 -5.52 10.20
N LEU A 178 1.33 -5.85 9.06
CA LEU A 178 2.53 -5.23 8.54
C LEU A 178 2.15 -4.48 7.27
N ASN A 179 2.40 -3.17 7.24
CA ASN A 179 2.20 -2.33 6.07
C ASN A 179 3.53 -1.70 5.69
N PHE A 180 3.98 -1.96 4.47
CA PHE A 180 5.13 -1.30 3.90
C PHE A 180 4.70 -0.43 2.72
N ARG A 181 5.13 0.83 2.72
CA ARG A 181 4.78 1.82 1.69
C ARG A 181 6.03 2.55 1.20
N SER A 182 6.15 2.70 -0.11
CA SER A 182 7.19 3.52 -0.74
C SER A 182 6.72 3.92 -2.15
N GLN A 183 7.66 4.35 -2.97
CA GLN A 183 7.44 4.78 -4.34
C GLN A 183 8.42 4.09 -5.30
N PHE A 184 8.10 4.09 -6.60
CA PHE A 184 8.89 3.38 -7.61
C PHE A 184 9.95 4.25 -8.25
N VAL A 185 9.59 5.49 -8.60
CA VAL A 185 10.38 6.34 -9.47
C VAL A 185 10.77 7.65 -8.80
N ASN A 186 11.74 8.33 -9.38
CA ASN A 186 12.21 9.62 -8.89
C ASN A 186 11.10 10.67 -8.92
N GLY A 187 11.02 11.50 -7.89
CA GLY A 187 10.19 12.69 -7.84
C GLY A 187 11.07 13.92 -7.65
N TYR A 188 10.69 15.01 -8.30
CA TYR A 188 11.47 16.24 -8.33
C TYR A 188 10.73 17.40 -7.68
N LYS A 189 11.44 18.39 -7.18
CA LYS A 189 10.90 19.64 -6.64
C LYS A 189 10.31 20.49 -7.75
N SER A 190 11.06 20.62 -8.84
CA SER A 190 10.68 21.37 -10.03
C SER A 190 10.02 20.47 -11.06
N ARG A 191 9.05 20.99 -11.78
CA ARG A 191 8.41 20.31 -12.90
C ARG A 191 9.24 20.42 -14.18
N THR A 192 9.90 21.55 -14.36
CA THR A 192 10.73 21.87 -15.54
C THR A 192 12.13 21.32 -15.43
N GLU A 193 12.74 21.37 -14.24
CA GLU A 193 14.11 20.91 -14.02
C GLU A 193 14.12 19.56 -13.29
N GLN A 194 13.99 18.48 -14.05
CA GLN A 194 14.01 17.12 -13.52
C GLN A 194 15.43 16.56 -13.46
N LYS A 195 16.32 17.27 -12.74
CA LYS A 195 17.72 16.90 -12.53
C LYS A 195 17.91 16.27 -11.14
N GLU A 196 19.02 15.56 -10.96
CA GLU A 196 19.36 14.93 -9.66
C GLU A 196 19.45 15.95 -8.52
N GLU A 197 19.90 17.17 -8.78
CA GLU A 197 19.99 18.27 -7.80
C GLU A 197 18.62 18.67 -7.23
N HIS A 198 17.56 18.42 -7.98
CA HIS A 198 16.18 18.74 -7.60
C HIS A 198 15.38 17.51 -7.15
N LEU A 199 16.06 16.39 -6.86
CA LEU A 199 15.40 15.21 -6.33
C LEU A 199 14.70 15.53 -5.00
N LYS A 200 13.41 15.18 -4.93
CA LYS A 200 12.59 15.25 -3.72
C LYS A 200 12.35 13.86 -3.16
N SER A 201 12.17 12.88 -4.02
CA SER A 201 11.83 11.51 -3.61
C SER A 201 12.40 10.46 -4.56
N LYS A 202 12.69 9.28 -4.04
CA LYS A 202 13.21 8.11 -4.75
C LYS A 202 12.72 6.84 -4.05
N PHE A 203 12.91 5.67 -4.65
CA PHE A 203 12.64 4.39 -3.98
C PHE A 203 13.29 4.36 -2.59
N MET A 204 12.53 3.98 -1.55
CA MET A 204 12.93 4.00 -0.14
C MET A 204 13.29 5.40 0.42
N THR A 205 12.96 6.47 -0.29
CA THR A 205 13.13 7.84 0.18
C THR A 205 11.92 8.69 -0.24
N PRO A 206 10.82 8.70 0.55
CA PRO A 206 10.62 7.97 1.80
C PRO A 206 10.18 6.52 1.62
N GLY A 207 10.53 5.68 2.59
CA GLY A 207 9.91 4.40 2.86
C GLY A 207 9.25 4.41 4.23
N TYR A 208 8.12 3.75 4.40
CA TYR A 208 7.39 3.65 5.67
C TYR A 208 7.06 2.21 5.97
N LEU A 209 7.29 1.77 7.19
CA LEU A 209 6.94 0.45 7.68
C LEU A 209 6.16 0.58 8.98
N ASP A 210 4.92 0.12 8.94
CA ASP A 210 4.06 0.02 10.11
C ASP A 210 3.90 -1.47 10.48
N ILE A 211 4.24 -1.83 11.70
CA ILE A 211 4.00 -3.17 12.26
C ILE A 211 3.14 -3.00 13.49
N SER A 212 2.03 -3.73 13.57
CA SER A 212 1.13 -3.70 14.70
C SER A 212 0.74 -5.10 15.15
N LEU A 213 0.72 -5.31 16.47
CA LEU A 213 0.32 -6.56 17.12
C LEU A 213 -0.90 -6.27 18.00
N GLY A 214 -2.01 -6.97 17.75
CA GLY A 214 -3.20 -6.69 18.50
C GLY A 214 -4.39 -7.59 18.17
N ILE A 215 -5.57 -7.07 18.51
CA ILE A 215 -6.86 -7.72 18.31
C ILE A 215 -7.66 -7.00 17.25
N THR A 216 -8.39 -7.75 16.47
CA THR A 216 -9.25 -7.25 15.40
C THR A 216 -10.69 -7.67 15.65
N TYR A 217 -11.58 -6.69 15.70
CA TYR A 217 -13.01 -6.89 15.70
C TYR A 217 -13.58 -6.72 14.29
N LYS A 218 -14.46 -7.64 13.89
CA LYS A 218 -15.22 -7.54 12.62
C LYS A 218 -16.70 -7.53 12.94
N SER A 219 -17.40 -6.50 12.48
CA SER A 219 -18.84 -6.41 12.65
C SER A 219 -19.57 -7.60 11.97
N PRO A 220 -20.50 -8.27 12.67
CA PRO A 220 -21.32 -9.33 12.07
C PRO A 220 -22.37 -8.78 11.09
N LYS A 221 -22.63 -7.47 11.14
CA LYS A 221 -23.67 -6.82 10.34
C LYS A 221 -23.17 -6.56 8.92
N ALA A 222 -23.64 -7.31 7.93
CA ALA A 222 -23.31 -7.12 6.50
C ALA A 222 -23.67 -5.71 5.99
N LYS A 223 -24.70 -5.08 6.56
CA LYS A 223 -25.10 -3.70 6.22
C LYS A 223 -24.15 -2.66 6.81
N PHE A 224 -23.32 -3.01 7.80
CA PHE A 224 -22.37 -2.11 8.45
C PHE A 224 -21.04 -2.84 8.69
N PRO A 225 -20.27 -3.11 7.64
CA PRO A 225 -19.05 -3.93 7.70
C PRO A 225 -17.87 -3.12 8.21
N ILE A 226 -17.83 -2.85 9.50
CA ILE A 226 -16.70 -2.23 10.18
C ILE A 226 -15.71 -3.30 10.63
N VAL A 227 -14.43 -3.02 10.42
CA VAL A 227 -13.31 -3.75 11.00
C VAL A 227 -12.51 -2.76 11.85
N VAL A 228 -12.32 -3.09 13.12
CA VAL A 228 -11.49 -2.29 14.04
C VAL A 228 -10.33 -3.15 14.51
N ASN A 229 -9.12 -2.66 14.30
CA ASN A 229 -7.90 -3.24 14.84
C ASN A 229 -7.37 -2.35 15.96
N ILE A 230 -7.13 -2.93 17.13
CA ILE A 230 -6.53 -2.26 18.29
C ILE A 230 -5.24 -2.99 18.59
N SER A 231 -4.12 -2.28 18.45
CA SER A 231 -2.78 -2.82 18.62
C SER A 231 -2.06 -2.11 19.75
N PRO A 232 -2.01 -2.71 20.96
CA PRO A 232 -1.28 -2.16 22.10
C PRO A 232 0.21 -2.01 21.82
N ILE A 233 0.76 -2.86 20.98
CA ILE A 233 2.17 -2.84 20.57
C ILE A 233 2.23 -2.57 19.07
N ALA A 234 2.84 -1.45 18.71
CA ALA A 234 3.03 -1.05 17.33
C ALA A 234 4.40 -0.40 17.13
N LEU A 235 4.96 -0.59 15.95
CA LEU A 235 6.21 0.00 15.49
C LEU A 235 5.92 0.79 14.22
N ASN A 236 6.34 2.04 14.17
CA ASN A 236 6.42 2.86 12.98
C ASN A 236 7.88 3.10 12.62
N ALA A 237 8.27 2.81 11.39
CA ALA A 237 9.62 3.09 10.90
C ALA A 237 9.55 3.93 9.62
N THR A 238 10.40 4.94 9.55
CA THR A 238 10.57 5.81 8.39
C THR A 238 11.99 5.64 7.85
N PHE A 239 12.10 5.50 6.54
CA PHE A 239 13.37 5.34 5.82
C PHE A 239 13.58 6.48 4.83
N ALA A 240 14.79 6.97 4.74
CA ALA A 240 15.25 7.94 3.75
C ALA A 240 16.68 7.56 3.34
N GLU A 241 16.80 6.60 2.44
CA GLU A 241 18.09 5.99 2.06
C GLU A 241 18.98 6.91 1.22
N ASN A 242 18.38 7.79 0.41
CA ASN A 242 19.17 8.64 -0.50
C ASN A 242 19.79 9.82 0.24
N GLU A 243 21.13 9.90 0.24
CA GLU A 243 21.91 10.92 0.93
C GLU A 243 21.72 12.31 0.34
N LEU A 244 21.66 12.43 -0.99
CA LEU A 244 21.45 13.71 -1.67
C LEU A 244 20.13 14.35 -1.24
N ILE A 245 19.04 13.55 -1.15
CA ILE A 245 17.74 14.03 -0.74
C ILE A 245 17.77 14.48 0.73
N ARG A 246 18.40 13.73 1.62
CA ARG A 246 18.48 14.07 3.04
C ARG A 246 19.31 15.32 3.31
N LYS A 247 20.57 15.31 2.82
CA LYS A 247 21.57 16.31 3.19
C LYS A 247 21.50 17.57 2.31
N THR A 248 21.40 17.39 1.01
CA THR A 248 21.47 18.51 0.06
C THR A 248 20.10 19.13 -0.18
N ASN A 249 19.07 18.29 -0.31
CA ASN A 249 17.73 18.77 -0.62
C ASN A 249 16.87 19.05 0.60
N GLY A 250 17.32 18.66 1.80
CA GLY A 250 16.65 18.93 3.08
C GLY A 250 15.35 18.15 3.30
N PHE A 251 15.09 17.08 2.52
CA PHE A 251 13.94 16.21 2.71
C PHE A 251 14.32 14.97 3.50
N ASN A 252 14.29 15.04 4.80
CA ASN A 252 14.62 13.93 5.71
C ASN A 252 13.39 13.19 6.28
N TYR A 253 12.19 13.58 5.90
CA TYR A 253 10.92 12.90 6.20
C TYR A 253 10.66 12.65 7.70
N GLY A 254 11.11 13.58 8.56
CA GLY A 254 10.95 13.49 10.00
C GLY A 254 12.06 12.71 10.72
N ILE A 255 13.12 12.32 10.02
CA ILE A 255 14.36 11.84 10.61
C ILE A 255 15.13 13.06 11.08
N GLU A 256 15.36 13.17 12.41
CA GLU A 256 15.95 14.38 13.02
C GLU A 256 17.38 14.62 12.56
N ASP A 257 18.16 13.55 12.44
CA ASP A 257 19.56 13.57 12.05
C ASP A 257 19.69 13.23 10.55
N PRO A 258 20.15 14.16 9.70
CA PRO A 258 20.29 13.90 8.27
C PRO A 258 21.35 12.84 7.91
N ASP A 259 22.24 12.49 8.85
CA ASP A 259 23.18 11.39 8.68
C ASP A 259 22.54 10.02 8.87
N LYS A 260 21.41 9.96 9.57
CA LYS A 260 20.64 8.72 9.74
C LYS A 260 19.74 8.46 8.57
N THR A 261 19.67 7.20 8.15
CA THR A 261 18.81 6.72 7.05
C THR A 261 17.45 6.27 7.52
N SER A 262 17.23 6.13 8.82
CA SER A 262 15.99 5.58 9.38
C SER A 262 15.66 6.14 10.75
N LYS A 263 14.36 6.14 11.06
CA LYS A 263 13.80 6.46 12.37
C LYS A 263 12.83 5.35 12.76
N TYR A 264 12.83 4.97 14.03
CA TYR A 264 11.93 3.95 14.59
C TYR A 264 11.19 4.54 15.79
N GLU A 265 9.88 4.34 15.82
CA GLU A 265 9.00 4.78 16.88
C GLU A 265 8.15 3.62 17.38
N GLY A 266 8.21 3.34 18.68
CA GLY A 266 7.40 2.31 19.34
C GLY A 266 6.20 2.94 20.04
N GLY A 267 5.06 2.26 20.01
CA GLY A 267 3.85 2.76 20.62
C GLY A 267 2.65 1.84 20.46
N SER A 268 1.48 2.44 20.31
CA SER A 268 0.21 1.75 20.07
C SER A 268 -0.47 2.30 18.82
N SER A 269 -1.29 1.49 18.18
CA SER A 269 -2.05 1.92 17.00
C SER A 269 -3.50 1.45 17.04
N ILE A 270 -4.35 2.20 16.36
CA ILE A 270 -5.73 1.84 16.09
C ILE A 270 -6.01 2.03 14.60
N GLN A 271 -6.69 1.07 13.99
CA GLN A 271 -7.14 1.16 12.61
C GLN A 271 -8.61 0.82 12.52
N LEU A 272 -9.36 1.63 11.78
CA LEU A 272 -10.76 1.41 11.47
C LEU A 272 -10.91 1.35 9.95
N ASP A 273 -11.46 0.24 9.47
CA ASP A 273 -11.77 0.03 8.06
C ASP A 273 -13.28 -0.13 7.87
N PHE A 274 -13.80 0.54 6.86
CA PHE A 274 -15.17 0.35 6.39
C PHE A 274 -15.14 0.22 4.88
N ASP A 275 -15.77 -0.82 4.33
CA ASP A 275 -15.85 -1.10 2.89
C ASP A 275 -17.23 -1.64 2.55
N ARG A 276 -18.06 -0.81 1.95
CA ARG A 276 -19.41 -1.18 1.58
C ARG A 276 -19.76 -0.81 0.16
N THR A 277 -20.46 -1.74 -0.49
CA THR A 277 -21.04 -1.53 -1.80
C THR A 277 -22.54 -1.30 -1.65
N PHE A 278 -23.06 -0.28 -2.33
CA PHE A 278 -24.46 0.15 -2.29
C PHE A 278 -25.14 -0.09 -3.64
N GLY A 279 -26.48 -0.23 -3.57
CA GLY A 279 -27.33 -0.45 -4.75
C GLY A 279 -27.41 -1.93 -5.16
N LYS A 280 -28.49 -2.31 -5.84
CA LYS A 280 -28.72 -3.68 -6.33
C LYS A 280 -27.64 -4.14 -7.33
N THR A 281 -27.15 -3.21 -8.14
CA THR A 281 -26.10 -3.46 -9.14
C THR A 281 -24.70 -3.27 -8.60
N GLY A 282 -24.55 -2.81 -7.34
CA GLY A 282 -23.24 -2.49 -6.76
C GLY A 282 -22.54 -1.30 -7.44
N PHE A 283 -23.33 -0.33 -7.92
CA PHE A 283 -22.81 0.80 -8.68
C PHE A 283 -21.96 1.78 -7.84
N LEU A 284 -22.22 1.85 -6.53
CA LEU A 284 -21.50 2.73 -5.61
C LEU A 284 -20.77 1.91 -4.57
N ARG A 285 -19.47 2.12 -4.40
CA ARG A 285 -18.67 1.55 -3.31
C ARG A 285 -18.02 2.66 -2.52
N TYR A 286 -18.21 2.66 -1.23
CA TYR A 286 -17.52 3.56 -0.30
C TYR A 286 -16.55 2.77 0.56
N ARG A 287 -15.31 3.26 0.61
CA ARG A 287 -14.24 2.71 1.44
C ARG A 287 -13.64 3.83 2.28
N THR A 288 -13.43 3.58 3.56
CA THR A 288 -12.66 4.47 4.41
C THR A 288 -11.74 3.66 5.32
N THR A 289 -10.52 4.15 5.47
CA THR A 289 -9.53 3.64 6.41
C THR A 289 -9.04 4.79 7.25
N LEU A 290 -9.24 4.70 8.56
CA LEU A 290 -8.67 5.62 9.54
C LEU A 290 -7.62 4.86 10.34
N TYR A 291 -6.38 5.31 10.27
CA TYR A 291 -5.25 4.78 11.03
C TYR A 291 -4.69 5.86 11.94
N SER A 292 -4.44 5.52 13.19
CA SER A 292 -3.74 6.39 14.13
C SER A 292 -2.67 5.60 14.88
N PHE A 293 -1.48 6.18 14.99
CA PHE A 293 -0.35 5.65 15.75
C PHE A 293 0.10 6.66 16.78
N TYR A 294 0.35 6.20 18.00
CA TYR A 294 0.82 7.02 19.11
C TYR A 294 2.13 6.43 19.68
N GLY A 295 3.25 7.14 19.43
CA GLY A 295 4.62 6.67 19.66
C GLY A 295 5.13 6.78 21.11
N TRP A 296 4.31 6.49 22.10
CA TRP A 296 4.59 6.71 23.52
C TRP A 296 5.78 5.91 24.08
N ILE A 297 6.08 4.73 23.51
CA ILE A 297 7.20 3.90 23.98
C ILE A 297 8.55 4.58 23.68
N THR A 298 8.71 5.16 22.50
CA THR A 298 9.92 5.88 22.09
C THR A 298 10.19 7.07 22.99
N ASP A 299 9.15 7.60 23.60
CA ASP A 299 9.19 8.80 24.41
C ASP A 299 9.43 8.54 25.90
N ILE A 300 9.47 7.28 26.33
CA ILE A 300 9.76 6.92 27.73
C ILE A 300 11.16 7.42 28.09
N GLY A 301 11.26 8.22 29.16
CA GLY A 301 12.52 8.74 29.67
C GLY A 301 13.11 9.92 28.90
N GLN A 302 12.47 10.40 27.83
CA GLN A 302 12.91 11.62 27.17
C GLN A 302 12.56 12.86 28.02
N LYS A 303 13.56 13.69 28.30
CA LYS A 303 13.43 14.94 29.04
C LYS A 303 13.34 16.13 28.07
N ASN A 304 12.86 17.27 28.57
CA ASN A 304 12.83 18.56 27.85
C ASN A 304 11.95 18.57 26.57
N LYS A 305 10.76 17.98 26.66
CA LYS A 305 9.76 18.12 25.62
C LYS A 305 8.91 19.36 25.86
N ILE A 306 8.67 20.08 24.80
CA ILE A 306 7.69 21.14 24.79
C ILE A 306 6.33 20.50 24.60
N SER A 307 5.47 20.52 25.60
CA SER A 307 4.13 19.89 25.54
C SER A 307 3.08 20.79 24.86
N ASP A 308 3.25 22.11 24.96
CA ASP A 308 2.39 23.05 24.28
C ASP A 308 2.83 23.25 22.82
N TYR A 309 1.87 23.21 21.91
CA TYR A 309 2.16 23.33 20.49
C TYR A 309 2.57 24.75 20.07
N SER A 310 1.99 25.74 20.70
CA SER A 310 2.29 27.13 20.39
C SER A 310 3.72 27.46 20.83
N GLU A 311 4.11 27.02 22.02
CA GLU A 311 5.49 27.12 22.50
C GLU A 311 6.48 26.37 21.63
N TYR A 312 6.12 25.15 21.20
CA TYR A 312 6.97 24.39 20.30
C TYR A 312 7.19 25.11 18.97
N ARG A 313 6.14 25.70 18.39
CA ARG A 313 6.24 26.43 17.14
C ARG A 313 7.15 27.65 17.25
N ILE A 314 7.01 28.42 18.31
CA ILE A 314 7.89 29.55 18.59
C ILE A 314 9.35 29.08 18.74
N ALA A 315 9.58 28.04 19.54
CA ALA A 315 10.91 27.48 19.74
C ALA A 315 11.51 26.89 18.44
N TYR A 316 10.68 26.34 17.57
CA TYR A 316 11.11 25.81 16.28
C TYR A 316 11.50 26.94 15.32
N ASP A 317 10.70 27.99 15.23
CA ASP A 317 10.97 29.16 14.39
C ASP A 317 12.27 29.86 14.87
N ASP A 318 12.44 30.07 16.18
CA ASP A 318 13.67 30.59 16.78
C ASP A 318 14.91 29.70 16.52
N TRP A 319 14.72 28.37 16.54
CA TRP A 319 15.78 27.42 16.18
C TRP A 319 16.19 27.54 14.71
N VAL A 320 15.22 27.72 13.81
CA VAL A 320 15.48 27.92 12.37
C VAL A 320 16.25 29.22 12.15
N GLU A 321 15.87 30.32 12.81
CA GLU A 321 16.56 31.60 12.73
C GLU A 321 18.00 31.56 13.26
N LYS A 322 18.26 30.73 14.28
CA LYS A 322 19.61 30.54 14.89
C LYS A 322 20.53 29.60 14.11
N GLY A 323 20.16 29.20 12.90
CA GLY A 323 21.01 28.39 12.01
C GLY A 323 20.80 26.88 12.10
N SER A 324 19.70 26.44 12.70
CA SER A 324 19.21 25.04 12.64
C SER A 324 20.19 23.97 13.15
N ASP A 325 20.93 24.25 14.24
CA ASP A 325 21.81 23.23 14.87
C ASP A 325 20.98 22.06 15.40
N ILE A 326 21.29 20.88 14.90
CA ILE A 326 20.60 19.62 15.23
C ILE A 326 20.61 19.29 16.73
N LYS A 327 21.66 19.71 17.45
CA LYS A 327 21.82 19.45 18.90
C LYS A 327 20.83 20.25 19.74
N THR A 328 20.44 21.42 19.26
CA THR A 328 19.55 22.36 19.95
C THR A 328 18.12 22.31 19.42
N LYS A 329 17.83 21.41 18.49
CA LYS A 329 16.48 21.26 17.90
C LYS A 329 15.43 21.01 18.98
N PRO A 330 14.35 21.82 19.02
CA PRO A 330 13.24 21.59 19.93
C PRO A 330 12.64 20.20 19.72
N ARG A 331 12.33 19.49 20.80
CA ARG A 331 11.71 18.17 20.71
C ARG A 331 10.22 18.31 20.54
N LEU A 332 9.71 17.60 19.55
CA LEU A 332 8.28 17.54 19.27
C LEU A 332 7.50 16.95 20.45
N PRO A 333 6.38 17.56 20.81
CA PRO A 333 5.43 16.90 21.67
C PRO A 333 4.97 15.57 21.05
N ILE A 334 4.62 14.60 21.89
CA ILE A 334 4.00 13.36 21.42
C ILE A 334 2.66 13.71 20.79
N HIS A 335 2.52 13.43 19.52
CA HIS A 335 1.25 13.55 18.81
C HIS A 335 0.96 12.28 18.03
N PRO A 336 -0.31 11.90 17.92
CA PRO A 336 -0.67 10.79 17.07
C PRO A 336 -0.36 11.11 15.61
N ILE A 337 0.25 10.17 14.91
CA ILE A 337 0.25 10.14 13.46
C ILE A 337 -1.14 9.72 13.03
N VAL A 338 -1.82 10.50 12.19
CA VAL A 338 -3.16 10.19 11.69
C VAL A 338 -3.13 10.08 10.18
N ARG A 339 -3.72 9.02 9.64
CA ARG A 339 -3.94 8.82 8.21
C ARG A 339 -5.38 8.41 7.98
N TRP A 340 -6.12 9.25 7.28
CA TRP A 340 -7.50 9.00 6.95
C TRP A 340 -7.68 9.02 5.44
N GLU A 341 -8.06 7.89 4.88
CA GLU A 341 -8.25 7.69 3.46
C GLU A 341 -9.70 7.35 3.18
N ASN A 342 -10.30 8.07 2.24
CA ASN A 342 -11.67 7.86 1.79
C ASN A 342 -11.67 7.67 0.28
N THR A 343 -12.46 6.73 -0.19
CA THR A 343 -12.63 6.49 -1.62
C THR A 343 -14.08 6.17 -1.91
N ILE A 344 -14.64 6.90 -2.86
CA ILE A 344 -15.97 6.65 -3.43
C ILE A 344 -15.76 6.21 -4.87
N ASP A 345 -16.11 4.96 -5.18
CA ASP A 345 -16.07 4.43 -6.55
C ASP A 345 -17.49 4.33 -7.10
N ILE A 346 -17.73 4.99 -8.23
CA ILE A 346 -18.99 4.94 -8.97
C ILE A 346 -18.75 4.17 -10.26
N LYS A 347 -19.40 3.02 -10.39
CA LYS A 347 -19.30 2.17 -11.58
C LYS A 347 -20.38 2.54 -12.59
N ALA A 348 -19.98 3.14 -13.70
CA ALA A 348 -20.87 3.42 -14.82
C ALA A 348 -21.15 2.17 -15.65
N THR A 349 -20.13 1.31 -15.84
CA THR A 349 -20.24 0.01 -16.51
C THR A 349 -19.39 -1.04 -15.79
N LYS A 350 -19.31 -2.25 -16.34
CA LYS A 350 -18.44 -3.32 -15.81
C LYS A 350 -16.95 -2.89 -15.74
N TYR A 351 -16.52 -2.03 -16.63
CA TYR A 351 -15.12 -1.62 -16.77
C TYR A 351 -14.88 -0.15 -16.46
N LEU A 352 -15.86 0.73 -16.77
CA LEU A 352 -15.73 2.17 -16.57
C LEU A 352 -16.17 2.57 -15.16
N SER A 353 -15.30 3.24 -14.44
CA SER A 353 -15.59 3.76 -13.11
C SER A 353 -15.03 5.17 -12.91
N THR A 354 -15.74 5.93 -12.10
CA THR A 354 -15.26 7.22 -11.55
C THR A 354 -14.89 6.99 -10.10
N SER A 355 -13.73 7.46 -9.69
CA SER A 355 -13.23 7.34 -8.32
C SER A 355 -12.92 8.73 -7.77
N LEU A 356 -13.53 9.06 -6.64
CA LEU A 356 -13.20 10.23 -5.83
C LEU A 356 -12.45 9.75 -4.60
N SER A 357 -11.22 10.18 -4.44
CA SER A 357 -10.41 9.89 -3.26
C SER A 357 -10.07 11.14 -2.48
N PHE A 358 -10.20 11.06 -1.15
CA PHE A 358 -9.78 12.09 -0.21
C PHE A 358 -8.82 11.44 0.79
N GLN A 359 -7.66 12.03 0.98
CA GLN A 359 -6.64 11.60 1.93
C GLN A 359 -6.30 12.77 2.85
N LEU A 360 -6.28 12.49 4.15
CA LEU A 360 -5.78 13.37 5.19
C LEU A 360 -4.62 12.68 5.88
N TYR A 361 -3.50 13.36 5.98
CA TYR A 361 -2.31 12.87 6.66
C TYR A 361 -1.81 13.92 7.63
N TYR A 362 -1.52 13.49 8.86
CA TYR A 362 -0.98 14.33 9.91
C TYR A 362 0.17 13.61 10.59
N ASN A 363 1.34 14.18 10.48
CA ASN A 363 2.55 13.76 11.17
C ASN A 363 3.44 14.97 11.41
N ARG A 364 3.46 15.46 12.63
CA ARG A 364 4.23 16.66 12.99
C ARG A 364 5.73 16.54 12.76
N ALA A 365 6.29 15.34 12.77
CA ALA A 365 7.68 15.13 12.42
C ALA A 365 8.02 15.47 10.97
N GLN A 366 7.00 15.47 10.08
CA GLN A 366 7.16 15.80 8.67
C GLN A 366 6.66 17.19 8.31
N ASN A 367 5.51 17.57 8.85
CA ASN A 367 4.90 18.88 8.64
C ASN A 367 4.03 19.25 9.86
N LEU A 368 4.11 20.48 10.30
CA LEU A 368 3.34 20.99 11.43
C LEU A 368 1.84 21.08 11.14
N ASP A 369 1.48 21.20 9.86
CA ASP A 369 0.11 21.32 9.41
C ASP A 369 -0.44 20.00 8.85
N VAL A 370 -1.76 19.90 8.83
CA VAL A 370 -2.48 18.77 8.24
C VAL A 370 -2.32 18.80 6.72
N GLN A 371 -1.90 17.67 6.16
CA GLN A 371 -1.78 17.49 4.72
C GLN A 371 -3.05 16.87 4.16
N THR A 372 -3.65 17.47 3.15
CA THR A 372 -4.84 16.95 2.49
C THR A 372 -4.63 16.79 0.99
N ARG A 373 -5.26 15.77 0.44
CA ARG A 373 -5.24 15.52 -1.00
C ARG A 373 -6.61 15.02 -1.44
N THR A 374 -7.15 15.67 -2.46
CA THR A 374 -8.38 15.23 -3.14
C THR A 374 -8.06 14.93 -4.59
N LEU A 375 -8.56 13.81 -5.09
CA LEU A 375 -8.37 13.39 -6.47
C LEU A 375 -9.68 12.81 -7.02
N LEU A 376 -10.14 13.36 -8.14
CA LEU A 376 -11.21 12.81 -8.96
C LEU A 376 -10.58 12.18 -10.22
N SER A 377 -10.90 10.94 -10.48
CA SER A 377 -10.38 10.22 -11.64
C SER A 377 -11.49 9.41 -12.32
N VAL A 378 -11.40 9.31 -13.64
CA VAL A 378 -12.28 8.47 -14.47
C VAL A 378 -11.38 7.47 -15.20
N GLY A 379 -11.77 6.21 -15.22
CA GLY A 379 -10.90 5.22 -15.84
C GLY A 379 -11.53 3.86 -16.07
N LEU A 380 -10.79 3.05 -16.79
CA LEU A 380 -11.10 1.68 -17.06
C LEU A 380 -10.38 0.79 -16.06
N THR A 381 -11.13 -0.06 -15.37
CA THR A 381 -10.58 -1.02 -14.42
C THR A 381 -11.13 -2.40 -14.69
N TYR A 382 -10.25 -3.39 -14.77
CA TYR A 382 -10.61 -4.79 -14.85
C TYR A 382 -10.28 -5.50 -13.54
N THR A 383 -11.21 -6.32 -13.03
CA THR A 383 -10.98 -7.11 -11.82
C THR A 383 -11.23 -8.58 -12.11
N PHE A 384 -10.23 -9.39 -11.87
CA PHE A 384 -10.30 -10.86 -11.92
C PHE A 384 -10.39 -11.43 -10.51
N LYS A 385 -11.23 -12.44 -10.32
CA LYS A 385 -11.34 -13.22 -9.08
C LYS A 385 -11.33 -14.69 -9.42
N ASN A 386 -10.56 -15.48 -8.69
CA ASN A 386 -10.51 -16.93 -8.92
C ASN A 386 -11.76 -17.67 -8.43
N LYS A 387 -12.52 -17.06 -7.52
CA LYS A 387 -13.80 -17.53 -7.00
C LYS A 387 -14.57 -16.38 -6.38
N GLU A 388 -15.86 -16.55 -6.11
CA GLU A 388 -16.60 -15.59 -5.29
C GLU A 388 -16.04 -15.59 -3.86
N LYS A 389 -15.99 -14.40 -3.25
CA LYS A 389 -15.56 -14.28 -1.86
C LYS A 389 -16.55 -15.04 -0.99
N PRO A 390 -16.11 -15.92 -0.08
CA PRO A 390 -17.02 -16.59 0.83
C PRO A 390 -17.88 -15.55 1.53
N GLN A 391 -19.17 -15.63 1.37
CA GLN A 391 -20.10 -14.86 2.19
C GLN A 391 -20.01 -15.44 3.60
N LYS A 392 -19.63 -14.62 4.56
CA LYS A 392 -19.68 -14.98 5.98
C LYS A 392 -21.04 -14.68 6.54
#